data_0be44f2e47b3e1dd31feda3479d9c5aa
#
_entry.id   0be44f2e47b3e1dd31feda3479d9c5aa
#
_cell.length_a   1.000
_cell.length_b   1.000
_cell.length_c   1.000
_cell.angle_alpha   90.00
_cell.angle_beta   90.00
_cell.angle_gamma   90.00
#
_symmetry.space_group_name_H-M   'P 1'
#
loop_
_entity.id
_entity.type
_entity.pdbx_description
1 polymer ?
#
loop_
_entity_poly.entity_id
_entity_poly.type
_entity_poly.pdbx_seq_one_letter_code
_entity_poly.pdbx_strand_id
1 'polypeptide(L)'
;MPNERPHMLSERVEGSLAARLAERLRARNPVLRAFFEREAPRLARAARELAERFGRGGRLYAFGHGPYSTDAAHVSVEFVHPVIVGKRALPALDVSAAPEQFVDAL
;
A
#
# COMPACT_ATOMS: atom_id res chain seq x y z
N MET A 1 -6.72 50.89 -4.89
CA MET A 1 -6.50 49.47 -4.59
C MET A 1 -5.32 48.98 -5.41
N PRO A 2 -4.23 48.58 -4.78
CA PRO A 2 -3.15 47.98 -5.54
C PRO A 2 -3.64 46.68 -6.13
N ASN A 3 -3.56 46.55 -7.44
CA ASN A 3 -3.81 45.35 -8.18
C ASN A 3 -2.73 44.33 -7.77
N GLU A 4 -3.02 43.45 -6.79
CA GLU A 4 -2.11 42.36 -6.46
C GLU A 4 -1.89 41.55 -7.74
N ARG A 5 -0.67 41.57 -8.22
CA ARG A 5 -0.33 40.88 -9.47
C ARG A 5 -0.68 39.41 -9.35
N PRO A 6 -1.27 38.77 -10.36
CA PRO A 6 -1.67 37.36 -10.32
C PRO A 6 -0.55 36.42 -9.84
N HIS A 7 0.70 36.78 -10.11
CA HIS A 7 1.89 36.05 -9.65
C HIS A 7 2.03 36.01 -8.11
N MET A 8 1.78 37.11 -7.42
CA MET A 8 1.88 37.18 -5.96
C MET A 8 0.78 36.32 -5.26
N LEU A 9 -0.42 36.25 -5.87
CA LEU A 9 -1.48 35.40 -5.37
C LEU A 9 -1.13 33.91 -5.53
N SER A 10 -0.54 33.53 -6.66
CA SER A 10 -0.07 32.16 -6.92
C SER A 10 0.98 31.73 -5.91
N GLU A 11 2.00 32.55 -5.67
CA GLU A 11 3.07 32.27 -4.69
C GLU A 11 2.54 32.13 -3.26
N ARG A 12 1.57 32.96 -2.88
CA ARG A 12 0.93 32.87 -1.56
C ARG A 12 0.12 31.59 -1.39
N VAL A 13 -0.61 31.17 -2.42
CA VAL A 13 -1.37 29.93 -2.42
C VAL A 13 -0.44 28.72 -2.35
N GLU A 14 0.61 28.71 -3.16
CA GLU A 14 1.62 27.63 -3.16
C GLU A 14 2.31 27.51 -1.81
N GLY A 15 2.72 28.61 -1.19
CA GLY A 15 3.31 28.62 0.15
C GLY A 15 2.36 28.10 1.22
N SER A 16 1.07 28.45 1.16
CA SER A 16 0.04 27.94 2.06
C SER A 16 -0.19 26.44 1.88
N LEU A 17 -0.23 25.95 0.65
CA LEU A 17 -0.38 24.51 0.37
C LEU A 17 0.82 23.71 0.86
N ALA A 18 2.04 24.20 0.60
CA ALA A 18 3.27 23.55 1.07
C ALA A 18 3.30 23.43 2.60
N ALA A 19 2.92 24.49 3.32
CA ALA A 19 2.84 24.47 4.78
C ALA A 19 1.82 23.44 5.29
N ARG A 20 0.64 23.37 4.67
CA ARG A 20 -0.40 22.39 5.04
C ARG A 20 0.01 20.96 4.77
N LEU A 21 0.71 20.69 3.65
CA LEU A 21 1.26 19.37 3.34
C LEU A 21 2.32 18.96 4.34
N ALA A 22 3.25 19.86 4.67
CA ALA A 22 4.28 19.61 5.67
C ALA A 22 3.69 19.32 7.05
N GLU A 23 2.66 20.03 7.46
CA GLU A 23 1.95 19.79 8.72
C GLU A 23 1.27 18.42 8.75
N ARG A 24 0.58 18.04 7.67
CA ARG A 24 -0.04 16.71 7.55
C ARG A 24 0.98 15.58 7.62
N LEU A 25 2.13 15.74 6.97
CA LEU A 25 3.22 14.76 7.06
C LEU A 25 3.75 14.63 8.48
N ARG A 26 3.99 15.75 9.17
CA ARG A 26 4.44 15.75 10.56
C ARG A 26 3.43 15.07 11.50
N ALA A 27 2.14 15.31 11.30
CA ALA A 27 1.09 14.66 12.08
C ALA A 27 0.99 13.15 11.81
N ARG A 28 1.26 12.71 10.58
CA ARG A 28 1.20 11.31 10.18
C ARG A 28 2.38 10.49 10.69
N ASN A 29 3.58 11.06 10.74
CA ASN A 29 4.80 10.33 11.07
C ASN A 29 4.76 9.64 12.44
N PRO A 30 4.30 10.27 13.53
CA PRO A 30 4.17 9.60 14.84
C PRO A 30 3.22 8.40 14.81
N VAL A 31 2.13 8.49 14.04
CA VAL A 31 1.14 7.40 13.90
C VAL A 31 1.78 6.19 13.21
N LEU A 32 2.49 6.42 12.11
CA LEU A 32 3.21 5.37 11.38
C LEU A 32 4.30 4.74 12.26
N ARG A 33 5.07 5.55 12.96
CA ARG A 33 6.12 5.06 13.87
C ARG A 33 5.53 4.16 14.95
N ALA A 34 4.52 4.62 15.66
CA ALA A 34 3.86 3.85 16.70
C ALA A 34 3.26 2.54 16.18
N PHE A 35 2.70 2.56 14.96
CA PHE A 35 2.21 1.35 14.29
C PHE A 35 3.33 0.35 14.06
N PHE A 36 4.41 0.76 13.40
CA PHE A 36 5.51 -0.16 13.07
C PHE A 36 6.27 -0.65 14.31
N GLU A 37 6.48 0.21 15.31
CA GLU A 37 7.07 -0.22 16.59
C GLU A 37 6.26 -1.34 17.26
N ARG A 38 4.94 -1.25 17.21
CA ARG A 38 4.04 -2.26 17.77
C ARG A 38 3.93 -3.52 16.90
N GLU A 39 3.80 -3.35 15.59
CA GLU A 39 3.44 -4.44 14.68
C GLU A 39 4.63 -5.09 13.97
N ALA A 40 5.84 -4.52 14.04
CA ALA A 40 7.01 -5.06 13.35
C ALA A 40 7.27 -6.55 13.64
N PRO A 41 7.15 -7.05 14.89
CA PRO A 41 7.34 -8.49 15.15
C PRO A 41 6.29 -9.38 14.48
N ARG A 42 5.04 -8.91 14.40
CA ARG A 42 3.95 -9.63 13.72
C ARG A 42 4.14 -9.64 12.20
N LEU A 43 4.53 -8.50 11.64
CA LEU A 43 4.83 -8.37 10.21
C LEU A 43 6.01 -9.24 9.80
N ALA A 44 7.08 -9.26 10.59
CA ALA A 44 8.24 -10.12 10.35
C ALA A 44 7.87 -11.61 10.38
N ARG A 45 7.03 -12.02 11.32
CA ARG A 45 6.52 -13.40 11.39
C ARG A 45 5.66 -13.75 10.17
N ALA A 46 4.73 -12.88 9.80
CA ALA A 46 3.89 -13.09 8.61
C ALA A 46 4.73 -13.19 7.32
N ALA A 47 5.72 -12.32 7.16
CA ALA A 47 6.64 -12.37 6.01
C ALA A 47 7.41 -13.70 5.95
N ARG A 48 7.91 -14.19 7.07
CA ARG A 48 8.59 -15.49 7.14
C ARG A 48 7.65 -16.65 6.78
N GLU A 49 6.44 -16.68 7.34
CA GLU A 49 5.45 -17.72 7.03
C GLU A 49 5.05 -17.70 5.55
N LEU A 50 4.89 -16.53 4.95
CA LEU A 50 4.65 -16.39 3.51
C LEU A 50 5.82 -16.97 2.69
N ALA A 51 7.05 -16.61 3.03
CA ALA A 51 8.25 -17.12 2.36
C ALA A 51 8.33 -18.65 2.44
N GLU A 52 8.08 -19.23 3.60
CA GLU A 52 8.06 -20.68 3.80
C GLU A 52 6.97 -21.37 2.96
N ARG A 53 5.79 -20.78 2.88
CA ARG A 53 4.68 -21.30 2.06
C ARG A 53 4.99 -21.23 0.58
N PHE A 54 5.52 -20.10 0.09
CA PHE A 54 5.99 -20.00 -1.30
C PHE A 54 7.10 -20.99 -1.62
N GLY A 55 8.04 -21.19 -0.68
CA GLY A 55 9.12 -22.17 -0.84
C GLY A 55 8.62 -23.62 -0.98
N ARG A 56 7.44 -23.92 -0.46
CA ARG A 56 6.77 -25.22 -0.59
C ARG A 56 5.79 -25.29 -1.78
N GLY A 57 5.80 -24.31 -2.66
CA GLY A 57 4.90 -24.25 -3.82
C GLY A 57 3.53 -23.66 -3.55
N GLY A 58 3.33 -23.02 -2.40
CA GLY A 58 2.10 -22.32 -2.05
C GLY A 58 1.83 -21.11 -2.93
N ARG A 59 0.58 -20.66 -2.92
CA ARG A 59 0.11 -19.47 -3.66
C ARG A 59 -0.54 -18.49 -2.70
N LEU A 60 -0.48 -17.21 -3.04
CA LEU A 60 -1.20 -16.16 -2.32
C LEU A 60 -2.54 -15.90 -3.01
N TYR A 61 -3.60 -15.93 -2.24
CA TYR A 61 -4.92 -15.47 -2.67
C TYR A 61 -5.26 -14.21 -1.90
N ALA A 62 -5.42 -13.10 -2.60
CA ALA A 62 -5.83 -11.83 -2.04
C ALA A 62 -7.28 -11.55 -2.39
N PHE A 63 -8.06 -11.09 -1.44
CA PHE A 63 -9.42 -10.64 -1.69
C PHE A 63 -9.77 -9.41 -0.85
N GLY A 64 -10.64 -8.59 -1.39
CA GLY A 64 -11.15 -7.41 -0.73
C GLY A 64 -12.60 -7.18 -1.10
N HIS A 65 -13.38 -6.63 -0.19
CA HIS A 65 -14.77 -6.27 -0.41
C HIS A 65 -14.90 -4.77 -0.63
N GLY A 66 -15.74 -4.36 -1.60
CA GLY A 66 -15.94 -2.96 -1.94
C GLY A 66 -14.63 -2.26 -2.37
N PRO A 67 -14.28 -1.10 -1.79
CA PRO A 67 -13.06 -0.37 -2.16
C PRO A 67 -11.76 -1.14 -1.87
N TYR A 68 -11.77 -2.12 -0.96
CA TYR A 68 -10.61 -2.95 -0.65
C TYR A 68 -10.26 -3.98 -1.73
N SER A 69 -11.13 -4.17 -2.73
CA SER A 69 -10.81 -5.01 -3.90
C SER A 69 -9.63 -4.45 -4.69
N THR A 70 -9.46 -3.13 -4.72
CA THR A 70 -8.31 -2.47 -5.34
C THR A 70 -7.01 -2.79 -4.61
N ASP A 71 -7.04 -2.84 -3.27
CA ASP A 71 -5.88 -3.22 -2.47
C ASP A 71 -5.50 -4.69 -2.71
N ALA A 72 -6.47 -5.59 -2.81
CA ALA A 72 -6.23 -7.00 -3.14
C ALA A 72 -5.58 -7.19 -4.52
N ALA A 73 -6.07 -6.45 -5.52
CA ALA A 73 -5.48 -6.44 -6.86
C ALA A 73 -4.04 -5.93 -6.84
N HIS A 74 -3.78 -4.85 -6.11
CA HIS A 74 -2.44 -4.27 -5.97
C HIS A 74 -1.47 -5.25 -5.28
N VAL A 75 -1.86 -5.86 -4.17
CA VAL A 75 -1.05 -6.88 -3.49
C VAL A 75 -0.69 -8.02 -4.45
N SER A 76 -1.64 -8.53 -5.21
CA SER A 76 -1.39 -9.61 -6.19
C SER A 76 -0.38 -9.20 -7.25
N VAL A 77 -0.50 -7.99 -7.80
CA VAL A 77 0.43 -7.46 -8.81
C VAL A 77 1.85 -7.33 -8.25
N GLU A 78 2.02 -6.83 -7.04
CA GLU A 78 3.33 -6.65 -6.40
C GLU A 78 4.07 -7.98 -6.20
N PHE A 79 3.37 -9.08 -5.95
CA PHE A 79 3.97 -10.41 -5.86
C PHE A 79 4.30 -10.99 -7.24
N VAL A 80 3.43 -10.83 -8.24
CA VAL A 80 3.62 -11.36 -9.60
C VAL A 80 4.65 -10.55 -10.40
N HIS A 81 4.64 -9.24 -10.23
CA HIS A 81 5.54 -8.30 -10.92
C HIS A 81 6.31 -7.42 -9.93
N PRO A 82 7.25 -7.98 -9.17
CA PRO A 82 8.01 -7.19 -8.22
C PRO A 82 8.76 -6.07 -8.92
N VAL A 83 8.63 -4.85 -8.40
CA VAL A 83 9.27 -3.64 -8.95
C VAL A 83 10.78 -3.61 -8.73
N ILE A 84 11.29 -4.45 -7.84
CA ILE A 84 12.72 -4.54 -7.54
C ILE A 84 13.38 -5.47 -8.56
N VAL A 85 14.30 -4.94 -9.34
CA VAL A 85 15.07 -5.71 -10.33
C VAL A 85 15.76 -6.91 -9.67
N GLY A 86 15.65 -8.07 -10.31
CA GLY A 86 16.27 -9.31 -9.83
C GLY A 86 15.45 -10.07 -8.77
N LYS A 87 14.29 -9.57 -8.36
CA LYS A 87 13.37 -10.33 -7.52
C LYS A 87 12.53 -11.28 -8.36
N ARG A 88 12.36 -12.50 -7.84
CA ARG A 88 11.57 -13.54 -8.48
C ARG A 88 10.08 -13.22 -8.36
N ALA A 89 9.33 -13.45 -9.45
CA ALA A 89 7.86 -13.47 -9.42
C ALA A 89 7.36 -14.60 -8.52
N LEU A 90 6.35 -14.30 -7.70
CA LEU A 90 5.70 -15.26 -6.82
C LEU A 90 4.23 -15.42 -7.20
N PRO A 91 3.66 -16.62 -7.08
CA PRO A 91 2.29 -16.86 -7.53
C PRO A 91 1.28 -16.20 -6.59
N ALA A 92 0.57 -15.20 -7.10
CA ALA A 92 -0.48 -14.51 -6.39
C ALA A 92 -1.69 -14.26 -7.32
N LEU A 93 -2.89 -14.31 -6.76
CA LEU A 93 -4.14 -14.12 -7.46
C LEU A 93 -5.07 -13.20 -6.67
N ASP A 94 -5.68 -12.24 -7.35
CA ASP A 94 -6.80 -11.48 -6.81
C ASP A 94 -8.09 -12.26 -7.10
N VAL A 95 -8.79 -12.63 -6.03
CA VAL A 95 -10.04 -13.40 -6.10
C VAL A 95 -11.24 -12.57 -5.64
N SER A 96 -11.13 -11.24 -5.63
CA SER A 96 -12.19 -10.34 -5.15
C SER A 96 -13.49 -10.44 -5.95
N ALA A 97 -13.42 -10.77 -7.24
CA ALA A 97 -14.59 -10.81 -8.13
C ALA A 97 -15.48 -12.05 -7.89
N ALA A 98 -14.90 -13.17 -7.44
CA ALA A 98 -15.64 -14.43 -7.26
C ALA A 98 -14.96 -15.27 -6.17
N PRO A 99 -14.96 -14.81 -4.92
CA PRO A 99 -14.26 -15.51 -3.84
C PRO A 99 -14.79 -16.91 -3.58
N GLU A 100 -16.08 -17.13 -3.76
CA GLU A 100 -16.74 -18.44 -3.56
C GLU A 100 -16.24 -19.53 -4.52
N GLN A 101 -15.79 -19.16 -5.71
CA GLN A 101 -15.28 -20.14 -6.68
C GLN A 101 -13.89 -20.69 -6.31
N PHE A 102 -13.20 -20.03 -5.41
CA PHE A 102 -11.87 -20.41 -4.98
C PHE A 102 -11.83 -21.12 -3.64
N VAL A 103 -12.86 -20.94 -2.81
CA VAL A 103 -12.96 -21.60 -1.49
C VAL A 103 -13.10 -23.11 -1.64
N ASP A 104 -13.82 -23.58 -2.64
CA ASP A 104 -14.02 -25.01 -2.91
C ASP A 104 -12.79 -25.68 -3.56
N ALA A 105 -11.80 -24.88 -3.98
CA ALA A 105 -10.57 -25.37 -4.62
C ALA A 105 -9.38 -25.45 -3.64
N LEU A 106 -9.57 -25.02 -2.40
CA LEU A 106 -8.55 -25.02 -1.34
C LEU A 106 -8.68 -26.27 -0.45
#